data_0f06cb8af79d0ebba8c6914cd3718d3d
#
_entry.id   0f06cb8af79d0ebba8c6914cd3718d3d
#
_cell.length_a   1.000
_cell.length_b   1.000
_cell.length_c   1.000
_cell.angle_alpha   90.00
_cell.angle_beta   90.00
_cell.angle_gamma   90.00
#
_symmetry.space_group_name_H-M   'P 1'
#
loop_
_entity.id
_entity.type
_entity.pdbx_description
1 polymer ?
#
loop_
_entity_poly.entity_id
_entity_poly.type
_entity_poly.pdbx_seq_one_letter_code
_entity_poly.pdbx_strand_id
1 'polypeptide(L)'
;MQLDRYISELNKVKLLAYSEEQELWQAYKEQGSQQARSRLIESYQPLVFKTAEAFLKLDNIMDVIQEGTVGLIEAVECYDYTRGVAFSIFAVHRIRGRMYNFLKKEGRADIACLEAALPGKESGLELLTDTG
;
A
#
# COMPACT_ATOMS: atom_id res chain seq x y z
N MET A 1 5.91 -20.86 7.23
CA MET A 1 5.31 -20.40 5.98
C MET A 1 5.67 -18.94 5.74
N GLN A 2 5.76 -18.58 4.48
CA GLN A 2 6.17 -17.22 4.14
C GLN A 2 5.18 -16.16 4.65
N LEU A 3 3.90 -16.46 4.55
CA LEU A 3 2.89 -15.52 5.01
C LEU A 3 2.98 -15.31 6.52
N ASP A 4 3.18 -16.39 7.27
CA ASP A 4 3.30 -16.29 8.73
C ASP A 4 4.50 -15.45 9.11
N ARG A 5 5.61 -15.63 8.41
CA ARG A 5 6.81 -14.84 8.66
C ARG A 5 6.56 -13.37 8.34
N TYR A 6 5.89 -13.12 7.23
CA TYR A 6 5.55 -11.75 6.84
C TYR A 6 4.70 -11.08 7.92
N ILE A 7 3.67 -11.76 8.39
CA ILE A 7 2.81 -11.20 9.43
C ILE A 7 3.59 -10.96 10.72
N SER A 8 4.48 -11.88 11.05
CA SER A 8 5.32 -11.72 12.25
C SER A 8 6.20 -10.48 12.15
N GLU A 9 6.81 -10.26 10.99
CA GLU A 9 7.63 -9.07 10.78
C GLU A 9 6.78 -7.81 10.78
N LEU A 10 5.58 -7.92 10.23
CA LEU A 10 4.65 -6.79 10.18
C LEU A 10 4.29 -6.31 11.58
N ASN A 11 4.12 -7.24 12.51
CA ASN A 11 3.77 -6.91 13.89
C ASN A 11 4.87 -6.15 14.61
N LYS A 12 6.08 -6.19 14.10
CA LYS A 12 7.21 -5.46 14.66
C LYS A 12 7.32 -4.03 14.14
N VAL A 13 6.53 -3.70 13.12
CA VAL A 13 6.59 -2.38 12.51
C VAL A 13 6.03 -1.34 13.46
N LYS A 14 6.78 -0.27 13.63
CA LYS A 14 6.39 0.83 14.50
C LYS A 14 5.70 1.90 13.68
N LEU A 15 4.48 2.23 14.07
CA LEU A 15 3.75 3.30 13.39
C LEU A 15 4.36 4.64 13.73
N LEU A 16 4.32 5.55 12.78
CA LEU A 16 4.90 6.89 12.95
C LEU A 16 3.87 7.84 13.51
N ALA A 17 4.31 8.67 14.47
CA ALA A 17 3.51 9.82 14.87
C ALA A 17 3.52 10.82 13.72
N TYR A 18 2.50 11.67 13.67
CA TYR A 18 2.35 12.63 12.58
C TYR A 18 3.60 13.49 12.41
N SER A 19 4.13 14.01 13.52
CA SER A 19 5.29 14.89 13.46
C SER A 19 6.53 14.16 12.94
N GLU A 20 6.71 12.91 13.36
CA GLU A 20 7.82 12.10 12.87
C GLU A 20 7.70 11.88 11.37
N GLU A 21 6.49 11.58 10.92
CA GLU A 21 6.27 11.32 9.50
C GLU A 21 6.58 12.57 8.67
N GLN A 22 6.16 13.74 9.14
CA GLN A 22 6.42 14.97 8.42
C GLN A 22 7.92 15.24 8.32
N GLU A 23 8.66 14.98 9.38
CA GLU A 23 10.11 15.13 9.37
C GLU A 23 10.76 14.19 8.36
N LEU A 24 10.24 12.97 8.27
CA LEU A 24 10.78 12.00 7.32
C LEU A 24 10.48 12.39 5.88
N TRP A 25 9.26 12.89 5.62
CA TRP A 25 8.95 13.37 4.26
C TRP A 25 9.88 14.52 3.87
N GLN A 26 10.09 15.44 4.78
CA GLN A 26 10.96 16.57 4.51
C GLN A 26 12.39 16.10 4.25
N ALA A 27 12.89 15.19 5.09
CA ALA A 27 14.25 14.68 4.92
C ALA A 27 14.41 13.95 3.59
N TYR A 28 13.41 13.17 3.20
CA TYR A 28 13.49 12.43 1.95
C TYR A 28 13.35 13.36 0.74
N LYS A 29 12.30 14.17 0.73
CA LYS A 29 11.95 14.95 -0.47
C LYS A 29 12.86 16.16 -0.67
N GLU A 30 13.35 16.75 0.41
CA GLU A 30 14.17 17.96 0.31
C GLU A 30 15.65 17.69 0.41
N GLN A 31 16.05 16.65 1.13
CA GLN A 31 17.46 16.34 1.35
C GLN A 31 17.89 15.02 0.71
N GLY A 32 16.95 14.29 0.11
CA GLY A 32 17.29 13.03 -0.55
C GLY A 32 17.67 11.91 0.39
N SER A 33 17.22 11.97 1.66
CA SER A 33 17.59 10.96 2.65
C SER A 33 17.02 9.60 2.31
N GLN A 34 17.88 8.64 2.00
CA GLN A 34 17.44 7.28 1.71
C GLN A 34 17.01 6.54 2.98
N GLN A 35 17.56 6.92 4.12
CA GLN A 35 17.13 6.36 5.39
C GLN A 35 15.67 6.75 5.68
N ALA A 36 15.34 8.01 5.43
CA ALA A 36 13.96 8.48 5.61
C ALA A 36 13.02 7.76 4.66
N ARG A 37 13.43 7.59 3.41
CA ARG A 37 12.64 6.86 2.42
C ARG A 37 12.34 5.44 2.89
N SER A 38 13.37 4.73 3.32
CA SER A 38 13.22 3.34 3.79
C SER A 38 12.32 3.27 5.01
N ARG A 39 12.47 4.20 5.93
CA ARG A 39 11.66 4.24 7.14
C ARG A 39 10.18 4.45 6.81
N LEU A 40 9.89 5.32 5.85
CA LEU A 40 8.52 5.57 5.41
C LEU A 40 7.92 4.33 4.78
N ILE A 41 8.66 3.68 3.88
CA ILE A 41 8.19 2.46 3.23
C ILE A 41 7.91 1.38 4.27
N GLU A 42 8.83 1.20 5.21
CA GLU A 42 8.68 0.18 6.24
C GLU A 42 7.46 0.44 7.12
N SER A 43 7.26 1.69 7.51
CA SER A 43 6.16 2.04 8.42
C SER A 43 4.79 1.87 7.78
N TYR A 44 4.72 1.86 6.44
CA TYR A 44 3.45 1.72 5.74
C TYR A 44 3.20 0.31 5.19
N GLN A 45 4.08 -0.66 5.49
CA GLN A 45 3.82 -2.05 5.11
C GLN A 45 2.47 -2.57 5.63
N PRO A 46 2.04 -2.21 6.85
CA PRO A 46 0.71 -2.64 7.29
C PRO A 46 -0.43 -2.23 6.36
N LEU A 47 -0.28 -1.12 5.66
CA LEU A 47 -1.29 -0.70 4.70
C LEU A 47 -1.36 -1.66 3.51
N VAL A 48 -0.21 -2.17 3.06
CA VAL A 48 -0.17 -3.17 2.01
C VAL A 48 -0.91 -4.44 2.44
N PHE A 49 -0.63 -4.91 3.65
CA PHE A 49 -1.30 -6.11 4.15
C PHE A 49 -2.80 -5.91 4.26
N LYS A 50 -3.20 -4.78 4.80
CA LYS A 50 -4.62 -4.47 4.94
C LYS A 50 -5.32 -4.48 3.59
N THR A 51 -4.67 -3.91 2.58
CA THR A 51 -5.23 -3.91 1.23
C THR A 51 -5.30 -5.32 0.65
N ALA A 52 -4.33 -6.17 1.02
CA ALA A 52 -4.27 -7.54 0.51
C ALA A 52 -5.23 -8.50 1.22
N GLU A 53 -5.88 -8.07 2.29
CA GLU A 53 -6.73 -8.97 3.07
C GLU A 53 -7.83 -9.62 2.26
N ALA A 54 -8.34 -8.93 1.24
CA ALA A 54 -9.37 -9.48 0.37
C ALA A 54 -8.88 -10.70 -0.42
N PHE A 55 -7.57 -10.88 -0.54
CA PHE A 55 -6.97 -11.92 -1.37
C PHE A 55 -6.23 -12.99 -0.56
N LEU A 56 -6.43 -13.03 0.76
CA LEU A 56 -5.64 -13.92 1.62
C LEU A 56 -5.83 -15.40 1.31
N LYS A 57 -6.95 -15.76 0.71
CA LYS A 57 -7.23 -17.17 0.39
C LYS A 57 -6.56 -17.62 -0.91
N LEU A 58 -6.00 -16.70 -1.67
CA LEU A 58 -5.34 -17.07 -2.90
C LEU A 58 -4.01 -17.76 -2.60
N ASP A 59 -3.66 -18.77 -3.39
CA ASP A 59 -2.42 -19.50 -3.19
C ASP A 59 -1.19 -18.65 -3.52
N ASN A 60 -1.36 -17.60 -4.31
CA ASN A 60 -0.27 -16.70 -4.66
C ASN A 60 -0.32 -15.39 -3.88
N ILE A 61 -0.85 -15.43 -2.65
CA ILE A 61 -0.99 -14.22 -1.84
C ILE A 61 0.33 -13.46 -1.64
N MET A 62 1.44 -14.19 -1.50
CA MET A 62 2.72 -13.50 -1.31
C MET A 62 3.12 -12.70 -2.53
N ASP A 63 2.79 -13.17 -3.72
CA ASP A 63 3.05 -12.42 -4.94
C ASP A 63 2.18 -11.17 -4.99
N VAL A 64 0.94 -11.28 -4.54
CA VAL A 64 0.03 -10.13 -4.47
C VAL A 64 0.59 -9.08 -3.51
N ILE A 65 1.07 -9.52 -2.36
CA ILE A 65 1.66 -8.61 -1.36
C ILE A 65 2.90 -7.92 -1.94
N GLN A 66 3.74 -8.67 -2.67
CA GLN A 66 4.93 -8.08 -3.29
C GLN A 66 4.56 -7.02 -4.32
N GLU A 67 3.54 -7.29 -5.13
CA GLU A 67 3.07 -6.30 -6.09
C GLU A 67 2.54 -5.06 -5.37
N GLY A 68 1.79 -5.27 -4.29
CA GLY A 68 1.31 -4.15 -3.50
C GLY A 68 2.43 -3.33 -2.92
N THR A 69 3.51 -4.01 -2.50
CA THR A 69 4.68 -3.32 -1.96
C THR A 69 5.34 -2.45 -3.02
N VAL A 70 5.40 -2.94 -4.27
CA VAL A 70 5.91 -2.11 -5.37
C VAL A 70 5.05 -0.86 -5.52
N GLY A 71 3.73 -1.01 -5.40
CA GLY A 71 2.82 0.14 -5.44
C GLY A 71 3.08 1.12 -4.32
N LEU A 72 3.36 0.59 -3.12
CA LEU A 72 3.71 1.43 -1.98
C LEU A 72 4.99 2.23 -2.25
N ILE A 73 6.00 1.57 -2.79
CA ILE A 73 7.27 2.23 -3.09
C ILE A 73 7.05 3.34 -4.11
N GLU A 74 6.29 3.07 -5.15
CA GLU A 74 5.96 4.08 -6.14
C GLU A 74 5.23 5.26 -5.51
N ALA A 75 4.30 4.96 -4.60
CA ALA A 75 3.55 6.01 -3.92
C ALA A 75 4.48 6.90 -3.09
N VAL A 76 5.42 6.29 -2.37
CA VAL A 76 6.39 7.06 -1.58
C VAL A 76 7.20 7.99 -2.47
N GLU A 77 7.60 7.50 -3.63
CA GLU A 77 8.40 8.29 -4.56
C GLU A 77 7.62 9.43 -5.20
N CYS A 78 6.32 9.24 -5.42
CA CYS A 78 5.51 10.23 -6.11
C CYS A 78 4.76 11.18 -5.20
N TYR A 79 4.68 10.87 -3.91
CA TYR A 79 3.86 11.64 -3.00
C TYR A 79 4.39 13.06 -2.78
N ASP A 80 3.47 14.02 -2.77
CA ASP A 80 3.81 15.41 -2.47
C ASP A 80 3.21 15.75 -1.10
N TYR A 81 4.06 15.75 -0.08
CA TYR A 81 3.61 15.94 1.30
C TYR A 81 3.12 17.37 1.57
N THR A 82 3.42 18.30 0.66
CA THR A 82 3.03 19.69 0.86
C THR A 82 1.58 19.97 0.48
N ARG A 83 0.91 18.99 -0.15
CA ARG A 83 -0.45 19.21 -0.66
C ARG A 83 -1.55 18.95 0.35
N GLY A 84 -1.22 18.46 1.53
CA GLY A 84 -2.20 18.30 2.60
C GLY A 84 -3.08 17.06 2.49
N VAL A 85 -2.82 16.17 1.55
CA VAL A 85 -3.54 14.91 1.42
C VAL A 85 -2.78 13.86 2.22
N ALA A 86 -3.50 13.06 3.01
CA ALA A 86 -2.86 12.01 3.79
C ALA A 86 -2.22 10.98 2.86
N PHE A 87 -1.01 10.54 3.22
CA PHE A 87 -0.30 9.58 2.38
C PHE A 87 -1.08 8.27 2.19
N SER A 88 -1.73 7.79 3.26
CA SER A 88 -2.46 6.51 3.17
C SER A 88 -3.55 6.55 2.09
N ILE A 89 -4.22 7.69 1.97
CA ILE A 89 -5.26 7.85 0.95
C ILE A 89 -4.65 7.82 -0.45
N PHE A 90 -3.53 8.51 -0.61
CA PHE A 90 -2.83 8.54 -1.88
C PHE A 90 -2.27 7.15 -2.24
N ALA A 91 -1.67 6.47 -1.26
CA ALA A 91 -0.96 5.23 -1.52
C ALA A 91 -1.88 4.05 -1.82
N VAL A 92 -3.05 4.01 -1.18
CA VAL A 92 -3.93 2.85 -1.33
C VAL A 92 -4.35 2.64 -2.79
N HIS A 93 -4.46 3.71 -3.55
CA HIS A 93 -4.78 3.62 -4.97
C HIS A 93 -3.73 2.83 -5.74
N ARG A 94 -2.46 3.17 -5.53
CA ARG A 94 -1.39 2.51 -6.24
C ARG A 94 -1.21 1.08 -5.79
N ILE A 95 -1.33 0.87 -4.48
CA ILE A 95 -1.21 -0.48 -3.93
C ILE A 95 -2.28 -1.37 -4.54
N ARG A 96 -3.52 -0.92 -4.50
CA ARG A 96 -4.65 -1.69 -5.02
C ARG A 96 -4.53 -1.91 -6.51
N GLY A 97 -4.14 -0.87 -7.23
CA GLY A 97 -3.99 -0.95 -8.68
C GLY A 97 -2.95 -1.99 -9.09
N ARG A 98 -1.84 -2.04 -8.37
CA ARG A 98 -0.80 -3.02 -8.65
C ARG A 98 -1.28 -4.44 -8.42
N MET A 99 -1.97 -4.66 -7.31
CA MET A 99 -2.51 -5.98 -6.99
C MET A 99 -3.50 -6.43 -8.05
N TYR A 100 -4.36 -5.55 -8.44
CA TYR A 100 -5.38 -5.80 -9.44
C TYR A 100 -4.78 -6.17 -10.78
N ASN A 101 -3.84 -5.34 -11.24
CA ASN A 101 -3.22 -5.58 -12.54
C ASN A 101 -2.45 -6.90 -12.54
N PHE A 102 -1.81 -7.24 -11.44
CA PHE A 102 -1.12 -8.51 -11.32
C PHE A 102 -2.09 -9.68 -11.46
N LEU A 103 -3.19 -9.65 -10.72
CA LEU A 103 -4.18 -10.72 -10.76
C LEU A 103 -4.83 -10.84 -12.13
N LYS A 104 -5.07 -9.71 -12.77
CA LYS A 104 -5.63 -9.70 -14.11
C LYS A 104 -4.68 -10.36 -15.12
N LYS A 105 -3.39 -10.06 -15.01
CA LYS A 105 -2.39 -10.66 -15.89
C LYS A 105 -2.24 -12.15 -15.65
N GLU A 106 -2.49 -12.59 -14.41
CA GLU A 106 -2.44 -14.01 -14.07
C GLU A 106 -3.63 -14.77 -14.62
N GLY A 107 -4.58 -14.08 -15.27
CA GLY A 107 -5.71 -14.73 -15.87
C GLY A 107 -6.72 -15.27 -14.87
N ARG A 108 -6.85 -14.64 -13.73
CA ARG A 108 -7.82 -15.06 -12.73
C ARG A 108 -9.23 -14.84 -13.28
N ALA A 109 -9.95 -15.93 -13.48
CA ALA A 109 -11.28 -15.87 -14.09
C ALA A 109 -12.29 -15.18 -13.19
N ASP A 110 -12.06 -15.20 -11.89
CA ASP A 110 -12.97 -14.64 -10.92
C ASP A 110 -12.60 -13.23 -10.48
N ILE A 111 -11.88 -12.52 -11.32
CA ILE A 111 -11.40 -11.19 -10.95
C ILE A 111 -12.55 -10.23 -10.64
N ALA A 112 -13.68 -10.40 -11.32
CA ALA A 112 -14.84 -9.57 -11.03
C ALA A 112 -15.36 -9.82 -9.61
N CYS A 113 -15.29 -11.06 -9.16
CA CYS A 113 -15.67 -11.41 -7.78
C CYS A 113 -14.70 -10.82 -6.79
N LEU A 114 -13.41 -10.84 -7.14
CA LEU A 114 -12.39 -10.24 -6.30
C LEU A 114 -12.61 -8.74 -6.18
N GLU A 115 -12.99 -8.10 -7.27
CA GLU A 115 -13.32 -6.68 -7.25
C GLU A 115 -14.47 -6.39 -6.28
N ALA A 116 -15.50 -7.20 -6.34
CA ALA A 116 -16.64 -7.01 -5.48
C ALA A 116 -16.30 -7.27 -4.01
N ALA A 117 -15.27 -8.08 -3.76
CA ALA A 117 -14.85 -8.43 -2.41
C ALA A 117 -13.93 -7.40 -1.79
N LEU A 118 -13.42 -6.45 -2.57
CA LEU A 118 -12.52 -5.44 -2.02
C LEU A 118 -13.23 -4.59 -0.98
N PRO A 119 -12.63 -4.44 0.21
CA PRO A 119 -13.26 -3.68 1.28
C PRO A 119 -13.58 -2.26 0.84
N GLY A 120 -14.79 -1.82 1.10
CA GLY A 120 -15.20 -0.47 0.80
C GLY A 120 -15.12 -0.09 -0.65
N LYS A 121 -15.29 -1.06 -1.55
CA LYS A 121 -15.19 -0.78 -2.97
C LYS A 121 -16.09 0.39 -3.39
N GLU A 122 -17.32 0.36 -2.94
CA GLU A 122 -18.26 1.42 -3.31
C GLU A 122 -17.85 2.76 -2.71
N SER A 123 -17.66 2.78 -1.39
CA SER A 123 -17.25 4.01 -0.72
C SER A 123 -15.80 4.35 -1.05
N GLY A 124 -14.96 3.33 -1.14
CA GLY A 124 -13.56 3.56 -1.48
C GLY A 124 -13.41 4.14 -2.87
N LEU A 125 -14.18 3.62 -3.81
CA LEU A 125 -14.14 4.10 -5.18
C LEU A 125 -14.64 5.54 -5.26
N GLU A 126 -15.70 5.84 -4.52
CA GLU A 126 -16.21 7.20 -4.47
C GLU A 126 -15.18 8.16 -3.91
N LEU A 127 -14.53 7.77 -2.81
CA LEU A 127 -13.48 8.59 -2.23
C LEU A 127 -12.34 8.80 -3.20
N LEU A 128 -11.97 7.74 -3.91
CA LEU A 128 -10.90 7.83 -4.89
C LEU A 128 -11.28 8.76 -6.02
N THR A 129 -12.53 8.69 -6.44
CA THR A 129 -13.02 9.54 -7.52
C THR A 129 -13.04 11.01 -7.08
N ASP A 130 -13.49 11.24 -5.86
CA ASP A 130 -13.59 12.60 -5.32
C ASP A 130 -12.23 13.25 -5.17
N THR A 131 -11.23 12.45 -4.80
CA THR A 131 -9.88 12.98 -4.61
C THR A 131 -9.10 13.00 -5.91
N GLY A 132 -9.56 12.23 -6.87
CA GLY A 132 -8.91 12.20 -8.17
C GLY A 132 -9.25 13.39 -8.99
#